data_002e2da7df9fef6190cb21b34862e778
#
_entry.id   002e2da7df9fef6190cb21b34862e778
#
_cell.length_a   1.000
_cell.length_b   1.000
_cell.length_c   1.000
_cell.angle_alpha   90.00
_cell.angle_beta   90.00
_cell.angle_gamma   90.00
#
_symmetry.space_group_name_H-M   'P 1'
#
loop_
_entity.id
_entity.type
_entity.pdbx_description
1 polymer ?
#
loop_
_entity_poly.entity_id
_entity_poly.type
_entity_poly.pdbx_seq_one_letter_code
_entity_poly.pdbx_strand_id
1 'polypeptide(L)'
;MMAELHAQGKTAEDIRDCLRSAPLDAHVISAIKTAAALGCDLKVVSDANTFFIDTVLDHHGVLGCFSEISTNPAQVDADGRLRISPFHDAASAPHGCSLCPENMCKGKTIEKIQAIAGTKNQHIIYIGDGKGDYCPSLKLGEGDYVMPKENYPLWNLICNNKELLKVEVHPWNNGEELEMTLLKLVNKMIAPPAQVPPFDCSKCDMSKPAPTEVGHHQALRVPH
;
A
#
# COMPACT_ATOMS: atom_id res chain seq x y z
N MET A 1 1.99 16.11 24.70
CA MET A 1 0.83 16.54 23.89
C MET A 1 -0.51 16.15 24.52
N MET A 2 -0.93 14.87 24.61
CA MET A 2 -2.25 14.52 25.21
C MET A 2 -2.40 14.96 26.67
N ALA A 3 -1.35 14.81 27.50
CA ALA A 3 -1.34 15.29 28.89
C ALA A 3 -1.44 16.83 28.98
N GLU A 4 -0.85 17.56 28.06
CA GLU A 4 -0.92 19.02 28.00
C GLU A 4 -2.32 19.50 27.60
N LEU A 5 -2.95 18.87 26.60
CA LEU A 5 -4.32 19.15 26.23
C LEU A 5 -5.28 18.94 27.41
N HIS A 6 -5.12 17.84 28.14
CA HIS A 6 -5.91 17.57 29.32
C HIS A 6 -5.68 18.62 30.43
N ALA A 7 -4.42 19.01 30.66
CA ALA A 7 -4.10 20.06 31.62
C ALA A 7 -4.68 21.43 31.26
N GLN A 8 -4.97 21.67 29.98
CA GLN A 8 -5.68 22.83 29.46
C GLN A 8 -7.21 22.68 29.50
N GLY A 9 -7.73 21.64 30.12
CA GLY A 9 -9.16 21.35 30.25
C GLY A 9 -9.80 20.75 29.01
N LYS A 10 -9.00 20.30 28.01
CA LYS A 10 -9.53 19.61 26.83
C LYS A 10 -9.88 18.16 27.15
N THR A 11 -11.06 17.77 26.78
CA THR A 11 -11.60 16.41 26.95
C THR A 11 -11.31 15.52 25.75
N ALA A 12 -11.51 14.22 25.90
CA ALA A 12 -11.46 13.29 24.76
C ALA A 12 -12.54 13.64 23.72
N GLU A 13 -13.69 14.22 24.12
CA GLU A 13 -14.73 14.63 23.19
C GLU A 13 -14.33 15.87 22.38
N ASP A 14 -13.64 16.85 22.98
CA ASP A 14 -13.07 17.99 22.23
C ASP A 14 -12.10 17.51 21.13
N ILE A 15 -11.30 16.48 21.45
CA ILE A 15 -10.39 15.86 20.48
C ILE A 15 -11.18 15.16 19.36
N ARG A 16 -12.24 14.42 19.72
CA ARG A 16 -13.12 13.74 18.77
C ARG A 16 -13.80 14.69 17.81
N ASP A 17 -14.33 15.80 18.32
CA ASP A 17 -14.98 16.83 17.49
C ASP A 17 -13.98 17.49 16.52
N CYS A 18 -12.77 17.73 16.97
CA CYS A 18 -11.69 18.20 16.09
C CYS A 18 -11.39 17.19 14.97
N LEU A 19 -11.30 15.89 15.30
CA LEU A 19 -11.04 14.83 14.31
C LEU A 19 -12.19 14.67 13.30
N ARG A 20 -13.45 14.81 13.75
CA ARG A 20 -14.63 14.79 12.87
C ARG A 20 -14.64 15.96 11.88
N SER A 21 -14.04 17.09 12.25
CA SER A 21 -13.91 18.24 11.36
C SER A 21 -12.80 18.07 10.31
N ALA A 22 -11.94 17.08 10.45
CA ALA A 22 -10.86 16.81 9.48
C ALA A 22 -11.45 16.31 8.15
N PRO A 23 -11.17 16.97 7.02
CA PRO A 23 -11.68 16.54 5.74
C PRO A 23 -11.00 15.24 5.29
N LEU A 24 -11.79 14.32 4.74
CA LEU A 24 -11.30 13.20 3.96
C LEU A 24 -11.79 13.35 2.53
N ASP A 25 -10.88 13.26 1.57
CA ASP A 25 -11.18 13.45 0.15
C ASP A 25 -12.26 12.45 -0.31
N ALA A 26 -13.26 12.94 -1.05
CA ALA A 26 -14.39 12.12 -1.53
C ALA A 26 -13.94 10.96 -2.43
N HIS A 27 -12.89 11.16 -3.22
CA HIS A 27 -12.32 10.11 -4.07
C HIS A 27 -11.61 9.03 -3.22
N VAL A 28 -10.98 9.41 -2.11
CA VAL A 28 -10.40 8.43 -1.17
C VAL A 28 -11.50 7.58 -0.53
N ILE A 29 -12.62 8.21 -0.12
CA ILE A 29 -13.78 7.48 0.41
C ILE A 29 -14.35 6.53 -0.65
N SER A 30 -14.49 6.99 -1.89
CA SER A 30 -14.97 6.20 -3.02
C SER A 30 -14.04 5.01 -3.30
N ALA A 31 -12.72 5.25 -3.33
CA ALA A 31 -11.70 4.22 -3.54
C ALA A 31 -11.78 3.11 -2.48
N ILE A 32 -11.89 3.48 -1.19
CA ILE A 32 -12.04 2.53 -0.08
C ILE A 32 -13.29 1.66 -0.26
N LYS A 33 -14.46 2.29 -0.48
CA LYS A 33 -15.73 1.58 -0.64
C LYS A 33 -15.74 0.66 -1.85
N THR A 34 -15.19 1.13 -2.98
CA THR A 34 -15.14 0.36 -4.22
C THR A 34 -14.19 -0.83 -4.09
N ALA A 35 -12.99 -0.64 -3.53
CA ALA A 35 -12.05 -1.73 -3.31
C ALA A 35 -12.63 -2.80 -2.37
N ALA A 36 -13.30 -2.39 -1.28
CA ALA A 36 -14.00 -3.32 -0.39
C ALA A 36 -15.11 -4.10 -1.11
N ALA A 37 -15.92 -3.42 -1.94
CA ALA A 37 -16.97 -4.06 -2.73
C ALA A 37 -16.43 -5.04 -3.79
N LEU A 38 -15.21 -4.82 -4.29
CA LEU A 38 -14.51 -5.73 -5.19
C LEU A 38 -13.86 -6.92 -4.46
N GLY A 39 -14.01 -7.01 -3.14
CA GLY A 39 -13.51 -8.13 -2.33
C GLY A 39 -12.06 -7.97 -1.88
N CYS A 40 -11.48 -6.77 -1.94
CA CYS A 40 -10.17 -6.50 -1.38
C CYS A 40 -10.21 -6.59 0.16
N ASP A 41 -9.20 -7.23 0.74
CA ASP A 41 -8.97 -7.24 2.20
C ASP A 41 -8.24 -5.96 2.61
N LEU A 42 -9.00 -4.95 3.04
CA LEU A 42 -8.44 -3.64 3.39
C LEU A 42 -7.91 -3.63 4.82
N LYS A 43 -6.71 -3.11 5.00
CA LYS A 43 -6.05 -2.97 6.30
C LYS A 43 -5.43 -1.58 6.47
N VAL A 44 -5.47 -1.07 7.70
CA VAL A 44 -4.74 0.15 8.08
C VAL A 44 -3.49 -0.23 8.86
N VAL A 45 -2.34 0.33 8.46
CA VAL A 45 -1.07 0.20 9.19
C VAL A 45 -0.53 1.61 9.44
N SER A 46 -0.70 2.13 10.65
CA SER A 46 -0.43 3.53 10.96
C SER A 46 0.25 3.69 12.32
N ASP A 47 1.16 4.63 12.45
CA ASP A 47 1.77 5.07 13.71
C ASP A 47 0.96 6.16 14.43
N ALA A 48 -0.29 6.40 14.00
CA ALA A 48 -1.27 7.20 14.74
C ALA A 48 -1.76 6.45 16.00
N ASN A 49 -3.04 6.32 16.21
CA ASN A 49 -3.62 5.51 17.29
C ASN A 49 -5.08 5.13 17.01
N THR A 50 -5.60 4.15 17.72
CA THR A 50 -6.97 3.63 17.53
C THR A 50 -8.03 4.71 17.68
N PHE A 51 -7.93 5.58 18.69
CA PHE A 51 -8.93 6.63 18.92
C PHE A 51 -9.05 7.59 17.73
N PHE A 52 -7.92 8.00 17.14
CA PHE A 52 -7.91 8.92 16.00
C PHE A 52 -8.44 8.24 14.75
N ILE A 53 -7.93 7.08 14.43
CA ILE A 53 -8.30 6.34 13.21
C ILE A 53 -9.78 5.97 13.24
N ASP A 54 -10.24 5.35 14.33
CA ASP A 54 -11.63 4.94 14.47
C ASP A 54 -12.58 6.14 14.36
N THR A 55 -12.25 7.26 15.02
CA THR A 55 -13.09 8.47 14.97
C THR A 55 -13.22 9.02 13.54
N VAL A 56 -12.12 9.11 12.79
CA VAL A 56 -12.14 9.67 11.42
C VAL A 56 -12.85 8.70 10.47
N LEU A 57 -12.51 7.42 10.50
CA LEU A 57 -13.09 6.43 9.59
C LEU A 57 -14.58 6.19 9.85
N ASP A 58 -15.01 6.19 11.12
CA ASP A 58 -16.42 6.08 11.50
C ASP A 58 -17.22 7.29 11.05
N HIS A 59 -16.70 8.52 11.28
CA HIS A 59 -17.34 9.76 10.84
C HIS A 59 -17.58 9.78 9.32
N HIS A 60 -16.67 9.28 8.53
CA HIS A 60 -16.79 9.20 7.06
C HIS A 60 -17.48 7.91 6.56
N GLY A 61 -17.95 7.04 7.45
CA GLY A 61 -18.71 5.84 7.12
C GLY A 61 -17.92 4.80 6.33
N VAL A 62 -16.61 4.65 6.65
CA VAL A 62 -15.72 3.69 5.99
C VAL A 62 -14.99 2.76 6.98
N LEU A 63 -15.20 2.91 8.28
CA LEU A 63 -14.56 2.06 9.29
C LEU A 63 -14.82 0.57 9.03
N GLY A 64 -16.07 0.21 8.71
CA GLY A 64 -16.46 -1.17 8.41
C GLY A 64 -15.88 -1.77 7.12
N CYS A 65 -15.18 -0.97 6.29
CA CYS A 65 -14.49 -1.48 5.12
C CYS A 65 -13.15 -2.16 5.44
N PHE A 66 -12.61 -1.94 6.64
CA PHE A 66 -11.30 -2.47 7.05
C PHE A 66 -11.46 -3.71 7.92
N SER A 67 -10.74 -4.77 7.59
CA SER A 67 -10.70 -6.02 8.36
C SER A 67 -9.76 -5.94 9.56
N GLU A 68 -8.75 -5.05 9.50
CA GLU A 68 -7.74 -4.91 10.54
C GLU A 68 -7.19 -3.47 10.59
N ILE A 69 -6.99 -2.96 11.80
CA ILE A 69 -6.32 -1.69 12.05
C ILE A 69 -5.14 -1.95 12.99
N SER A 70 -3.94 -1.95 12.43
CA SER A 70 -2.68 -2.10 13.15
C SER A 70 -2.11 -0.71 13.47
N THR A 71 -2.27 -0.26 14.72
CA THR A 71 -1.84 1.06 15.19
C THR A 71 -1.62 1.08 16.70
N ASN A 72 -1.07 2.18 17.23
CA ASN A 72 -0.89 2.37 18.67
C ASN A 72 -2.23 2.30 19.42
N PRO A 73 -2.38 1.44 20.44
CA PRO A 73 -3.60 1.39 21.24
C PRO A 73 -3.86 2.72 21.96
N ALA A 74 -5.12 3.14 22.03
CA ALA A 74 -5.54 4.32 22.77
C ALA A 74 -6.80 4.02 23.58
N GLN A 75 -6.89 4.60 24.79
CA GLN A 75 -8.04 4.49 25.69
C GLN A 75 -8.23 5.78 26.48
N VAL A 76 -9.46 6.08 26.86
CA VAL A 76 -9.78 7.17 27.78
C VAL A 76 -9.74 6.61 29.21
N ASP A 77 -8.91 7.19 30.07
CA ASP A 77 -8.81 6.76 31.47
C ASP A 77 -9.97 7.31 32.34
N ALA A 78 -9.99 6.92 33.60
CA ALA A 78 -11.06 7.32 34.56
C ALA A 78 -11.13 8.85 34.79
N ASP A 79 -10.03 9.56 34.53
CA ASP A 79 -9.96 11.02 34.63
C ASP A 79 -10.38 11.72 33.33
N GLY A 80 -10.86 10.97 32.31
CA GLY A 80 -11.24 11.50 30.98
C GLY A 80 -10.06 11.82 30.07
N ARG A 81 -8.86 11.35 30.41
CA ARG A 81 -7.62 11.62 29.67
C ARG A 81 -7.38 10.55 28.61
N LEU A 82 -7.06 10.97 27.38
CA LEU A 82 -6.65 10.06 26.34
C LEU A 82 -5.22 9.56 26.57
N ARG A 83 -5.07 8.25 26.76
CA ARG A 83 -3.81 7.53 26.88
C ARG A 83 -3.51 6.76 25.62
N ILE A 84 -2.29 6.92 25.11
CA ILE A 84 -1.81 6.21 23.92
C ILE A 84 -0.60 5.38 24.34
N SER A 85 -0.65 4.08 24.04
CA SER A 85 0.42 3.12 24.29
C SER A 85 1.14 2.76 22.99
N PRO A 86 2.42 2.42 23.02
CA PRO A 86 3.14 1.98 21.81
C PRO A 86 2.57 0.65 21.30
N PHE A 87 2.56 0.48 19.98
CA PHE A 87 2.17 -0.78 19.31
C PHE A 87 3.15 -1.92 19.60
N HIS A 88 4.47 -1.60 19.61
CA HIS A 88 5.52 -2.48 20.11
C HIS A 88 6.00 -1.96 21.47
N ASP A 89 6.08 -2.82 22.44
CA ASP A 89 6.74 -2.49 23.70
C ASP A 89 8.25 -2.55 23.52
N ALA A 90 8.88 -1.38 23.42
CA ALA A 90 10.31 -1.27 23.24
C ALA A 90 11.13 -1.85 24.40
N ALA A 91 10.56 -1.88 25.60
CA ALA A 91 11.26 -2.38 26.80
C ALA A 91 11.26 -3.91 26.87
N SER A 92 10.16 -4.57 26.50
CA SER A 92 10.02 -6.03 26.60
C SER A 92 10.25 -6.76 25.27
N ALA A 93 9.95 -6.11 24.13
CA ALA A 93 10.02 -6.73 22.81
C ALA A 93 10.39 -5.70 21.72
N PRO A 94 11.62 -5.16 21.72
CA PRO A 94 12.06 -4.20 20.71
C PRO A 94 12.01 -4.83 19.31
N HIS A 95 11.50 -4.08 18.35
CA HIS A 95 11.41 -4.57 16.97
C HIS A 95 12.74 -4.57 16.21
N GLY A 96 13.79 -3.87 16.70
CA GLY A 96 15.14 -3.90 16.13
C GLY A 96 15.30 -3.27 14.74
N CYS A 97 14.34 -2.54 14.23
CA CYS A 97 14.41 -1.87 12.93
C CYS A 97 14.97 -0.47 13.08
N SER A 98 16.07 -0.16 12.38
CA SER A 98 16.71 1.16 12.40
C SER A 98 15.99 2.22 11.57
N LEU A 99 15.04 1.84 10.70
CA LEU A 99 14.28 2.74 9.84
C LEU A 99 13.00 3.25 10.49
N CYS A 100 12.54 2.59 11.56
CA CYS A 100 11.26 2.88 12.18
C CYS A 100 11.43 3.45 13.60
N PRO A 101 10.46 4.27 14.07
CA PRO A 101 10.44 4.72 15.46
C PRO A 101 10.19 3.54 16.40
N GLU A 102 10.62 3.65 17.66
CA GLU A 102 10.56 2.56 18.64
C GLU A 102 9.16 2.01 18.92
N ASN A 103 8.14 2.86 18.81
CA ASN A 103 6.75 2.50 19.09
C ASN A 103 6.12 1.58 18.05
N MET A 104 6.55 1.66 16.77
CA MET A 104 5.95 0.84 15.70
C MET A 104 6.88 0.62 14.52
N CYS A 105 7.03 -0.63 14.11
CA CYS A 105 7.65 -0.99 12.83
C CYS A 105 6.58 -1.49 11.86
N LYS A 106 6.14 -0.62 10.94
CA LYS A 106 5.16 -0.97 9.90
C LYS A 106 5.65 -2.13 9.01
N GLY A 107 6.97 -2.21 8.76
CA GLY A 107 7.55 -3.30 7.98
C GLY A 107 7.33 -4.68 8.60
N LYS A 108 7.45 -4.82 9.93
CA LYS A 108 7.11 -6.09 10.62
C LYS A 108 5.63 -6.46 10.51
N THR A 109 4.75 -5.46 10.48
CA THR A 109 3.32 -5.69 10.25
C THR A 109 3.08 -6.18 8.82
N ILE A 110 3.73 -5.58 7.82
CA ILE A 110 3.65 -6.05 6.42
C ILE A 110 4.20 -7.46 6.27
N GLU A 111 5.33 -7.81 6.89
CA GLU A 111 5.85 -9.19 6.87
C GLU A 111 4.82 -10.22 7.40
N LYS A 112 4.08 -9.88 8.46
CA LYS A 112 3.00 -10.75 8.98
C LYS A 112 1.83 -10.85 7.98
N ILE A 113 1.43 -9.73 7.38
CA ILE A 113 0.36 -9.71 6.37
C ILE A 113 0.77 -10.55 5.15
N GLN A 114 2.01 -10.42 4.67
CA GLN A 114 2.55 -11.19 3.55
C GLN A 114 2.58 -12.69 3.83
N ALA A 115 2.95 -13.09 5.05
CA ALA A 115 2.95 -14.50 5.44
C ALA A 115 1.55 -15.13 5.30
N ILE A 116 0.49 -14.36 5.60
CA ILE A 116 -0.91 -14.79 5.45
C ILE A 116 -1.34 -14.72 3.97
N ALA A 117 -1.02 -13.62 3.28
CA ALA A 117 -1.37 -13.40 1.88
C ALA A 117 -0.72 -14.44 0.96
N GLY A 118 0.55 -14.79 1.20
CA GLY A 118 1.29 -15.79 0.45
C GLY A 118 0.64 -17.18 0.49
N THR A 119 0.05 -17.57 1.63
CA THR A 119 -0.70 -18.83 1.73
C THR A 119 -1.97 -18.85 0.88
N LYS A 120 -2.48 -17.68 0.50
CA LYS A 120 -3.71 -17.49 -0.31
C LYS A 120 -3.41 -17.07 -1.76
N ASN A 121 -2.13 -17.00 -2.14
CA ASN A 121 -1.69 -16.47 -3.44
C ASN A 121 -2.25 -15.05 -3.71
N GLN A 122 -2.21 -14.18 -2.70
CA GLN A 122 -2.68 -12.79 -2.75
C GLN A 122 -1.48 -11.85 -2.85
N HIS A 123 -1.66 -10.72 -3.52
CA HIS A 123 -0.69 -9.64 -3.62
C HIS A 123 -1.14 -8.43 -2.81
N ILE A 124 -0.18 -7.55 -2.51
CA ILE A 124 -0.39 -6.38 -1.67
C ILE A 124 -0.25 -5.11 -2.53
N ILE A 125 -1.19 -4.17 -2.37
CA ILE A 125 -1.04 -2.79 -2.82
C ILE A 125 -0.83 -1.95 -1.55
N TYR A 126 0.37 -1.39 -1.37
CA TYR A 126 0.71 -0.54 -0.24
C TYR A 126 0.62 0.93 -0.62
N ILE A 127 -0.21 1.70 0.08
CA ILE A 127 -0.42 3.13 -0.17
C ILE A 127 0.18 3.91 1.00
N GLY A 128 1.02 4.90 0.73
CA GLY A 128 1.65 5.70 1.78
C GLY A 128 2.20 7.03 1.28
N ASP A 129 2.55 7.92 2.21
CA ASP A 129 3.11 9.24 1.91
C ASP A 129 4.31 9.58 2.81
N GLY A 130 4.36 9.03 4.01
CA GLY A 130 5.31 9.40 5.05
C GLY A 130 6.64 8.67 4.98
N LYS A 131 7.63 9.19 5.71
CA LYS A 131 8.93 8.51 5.91
C LYS A 131 8.77 7.12 6.53
N GLY A 132 7.79 6.94 7.43
CA GLY A 132 7.49 5.66 8.07
C GLY A 132 6.98 4.57 7.13
N ASP A 133 6.59 4.95 5.90
CA ASP A 133 6.10 4.03 4.88
C ASP A 133 7.22 3.46 4.00
N TYR A 134 8.46 3.93 4.18
CA TYR A 134 9.60 3.42 3.42
C TYR A 134 9.99 2.00 3.87
N CYS A 135 10.09 1.76 5.18
CA CYS A 135 10.40 0.42 5.70
C CYS A 135 9.42 -0.67 5.21
N PRO A 136 8.08 -0.50 5.30
CA PRO A 136 7.15 -1.48 4.75
C PRO A 136 7.26 -1.63 3.23
N SER A 137 7.55 -0.56 2.48
CA SER A 137 7.75 -0.64 1.02
C SER A 137 8.94 -1.53 0.63
N LEU A 138 10.00 -1.57 1.44
CA LEU A 138 11.15 -2.45 1.25
C LEU A 138 10.86 -3.94 1.56
N LYS A 139 9.73 -4.25 2.20
CA LYS A 139 9.32 -5.61 2.55
C LYS A 139 8.43 -6.25 1.49
N LEU A 140 7.88 -5.46 0.59
CA LEU A 140 7.05 -5.94 -0.51
C LEU A 140 7.87 -6.79 -1.48
N GLY A 141 7.20 -7.78 -2.09
CA GLY A 141 7.78 -8.74 -2.99
C GLY A 141 7.36 -8.57 -4.45
N GLU A 142 7.85 -9.45 -5.29
CA GLU A 142 7.46 -9.50 -6.70
C GLU A 142 5.94 -9.73 -6.84
N GLY A 143 5.30 -8.93 -7.67
CA GLY A 143 3.84 -8.94 -7.85
C GLY A 143 3.06 -8.03 -6.89
N ASP A 144 3.70 -7.49 -5.84
CA ASP A 144 3.12 -6.44 -5.01
C ASP A 144 3.31 -5.06 -5.66
N TYR A 145 2.59 -4.07 -5.15
CA TYR A 145 2.64 -2.69 -5.65
C TYR A 145 2.82 -1.70 -4.51
N VAL A 146 3.57 -0.62 -4.76
CA VAL A 146 3.62 0.54 -3.87
C VAL A 146 3.07 1.78 -4.56
N MET A 147 2.20 2.51 -3.85
CA MET A 147 1.57 3.74 -4.32
C MET A 147 2.01 4.91 -3.41
N PRO A 148 3.16 5.53 -3.68
CA PRO A 148 3.62 6.69 -2.92
C PRO A 148 2.91 7.96 -3.37
N LYS A 149 2.62 8.88 -2.43
CA LYS A 149 2.17 10.22 -2.78
C LYS A 149 3.33 11.05 -3.30
N GLU A 150 3.19 11.63 -4.50
CA GLU A 150 4.24 12.45 -5.13
C GLU A 150 4.63 13.65 -4.26
N ASN A 151 5.91 14.01 -4.30
CA ASN A 151 6.49 15.12 -3.56
C ASN A 151 6.43 15.00 -2.03
N TYR A 152 6.04 13.84 -1.50
CA TYR A 152 6.05 13.51 -0.08
C TYR A 152 7.29 12.68 0.31
N PRO A 153 7.59 12.53 1.61
CA PRO A 153 8.82 11.88 2.07
C PRO A 153 9.03 10.46 1.54
N LEU A 154 7.98 9.63 1.42
CA LEU A 154 8.09 8.29 0.85
C LEU A 154 8.55 8.34 -0.61
N TRP A 155 7.93 9.21 -1.43
CA TRP A 155 8.30 9.39 -2.83
C TRP A 155 9.78 9.75 -3.00
N ASN A 156 10.26 10.72 -2.21
CA ASN A 156 11.65 11.15 -2.27
C ASN A 156 12.62 10.03 -1.90
N LEU A 157 12.29 9.22 -0.88
CA LEU A 157 13.09 8.06 -0.47
C LEU A 157 13.13 6.99 -1.56
N ILE A 158 12.00 6.70 -2.20
CA ILE A 158 11.91 5.74 -3.31
C ILE A 158 12.74 6.23 -4.51
N CYS A 159 12.59 7.50 -4.90
CA CYS A 159 13.34 8.06 -6.04
C CYS A 159 14.86 8.01 -5.85
N ASN A 160 15.32 8.19 -4.61
CA ASN A 160 16.75 8.17 -4.28
C ASN A 160 17.33 6.75 -4.10
N ASN A 161 16.50 5.72 -3.99
CA ASN A 161 16.93 4.35 -3.69
C ASN A 161 16.09 3.31 -4.46
N LYS A 162 15.86 3.56 -5.74
CA LYS A 162 14.97 2.73 -6.60
C LYS A 162 15.43 1.27 -6.67
N GLU A 163 16.73 1.04 -6.63
CA GLU A 163 17.35 -0.28 -6.70
C GLU A 163 17.06 -1.18 -5.50
N LEU A 164 16.60 -0.61 -4.40
CA LEU A 164 16.24 -1.37 -3.18
C LEU A 164 14.81 -1.90 -3.21
N LEU A 165 13.96 -1.40 -4.11
CA LEU A 165 12.58 -1.86 -4.24
C LEU A 165 12.47 -3.01 -5.26
N LYS A 166 11.68 -4.01 -4.90
CA LYS A 166 11.41 -5.20 -5.73
C LYS A 166 10.03 -5.14 -6.42
N VAL A 167 9.33 -4.01 -6.27
CA VAL A 167 7.92 -3.86 -6.65
C VAL A 167 7.72 -2.75 -7.67
N GLU A 168 6.63 -2.81 -8.40
CA GLU A 168 6.21 -1.71 -9.27
C GLU A 168 5.74 -0.51 -8.42
N VAL A 169 6.17 0.70 -8.83
CA VAL A 169 5.86 1.96 -8.16
C VAL A 169 4.83 2.73 -8.97
N HIS A 170 3.69 3.03 -8.37
CA HIS A 170 2.57 3.74 -8.98
C HIS A 170 2.24 5.00 -8.17
N PRO A 171 2.86 6.15 -8.47
CA PRO A 171 2.64 7.37 -7.71
C PRO A 171 1.25 7.96 -7.93
N TRP A 172 0.82 8.81 -7.00
CA TRP A 172 -0.42 9.57 -7.07
C TRP A 172 -0.24 10.96 -6.44
N ASN A 173 -1.01 11.94 -6.87
CA ASN A 173 -0.88 13.34 -6.44
C ASN A 173 -2.10 13.81 -5.62
N ASN A 174 -3.30 13.41 -6.02
CA ASN A 174 -4.58 13.80 -5.42
C ASN A 174 -5.51 12.58 -5.26
N GLY A 175 -6.67 12.78 -4.64
CA GLY A 175 -7.62 11.70 -4.38
C GLY A 175 -8.13 11.01 -5.63
N GLU A 176 -8.38 11.76 -6.70
CA GLU A 176 -8.85 11.22 -7.99
C GLU A 176 -7.81 10.27 -8.63
N GLU A 177 -6.56 10.69 -8.67
CA GLU A 177 -5.47 9.86 -9.18
C GLU A 177 -5.22 8.61 -8.31
N LEU A 178 -5.34 8.75 -6.98
CA LEU A 178 -5.28 7.61 -6.06
C LEU A 178 -6.37 6.60 -6.38
N GLU A 179 -7.64 7.06 -6.51
CA GLU A 179 -8.78 6.20 -6.84
C GLU A 179 -8.56 5.49 -8.17
N MET A 180 -8.26 6.24 -9.24
CA MET A 180 -8.05 5.68 -10.58
C MET A 180 -6.91 4.64 -10.59
N THR A 181 -5.79 4.97 -9.97
CA THR A 181 -4.62 4.09 -9.96
C THR A 181 -4.87 2.83 -9.14
N LEU A 182 -5.46 2.97 -7.95
CA LEU A 182 -5.82 1.83 -7.09
C LEU A 182 -6.77 0.88 -7.80
N LEU A 183 -7.86 1.40 -8.36
CA LEU A 183 -8.87 0.56 -9.02
C LEU A 183 -8.34 -0.09 -10.30
N LYS A 184 -7.44 0.56 -11.03
CA LYS A 184 -6.73 -0.05 -12.16
C LYS A 184 -5.88 -1.24 -11.71
N LEU A 185 -5.12 -1.12 -10.63
CA LEU A 185 -4.30 -2.20 -10.07
C LEU A 185 -5.18 -3.34 -9.54
N VAL A 186 -6.22 -3.03 -8.78
CA VAL A 186 -7.18 -4.02 -8.29
C VAL A 186 -7.78 -4.81 -9.46
N ASN A 187 -8.28 -4.14 -10.49
CA ASN A 187 -8.83 -4.81 -11.67
C ASN A 187 -7.80 -5.67 -12.41
N LYS A 188 -6.53 -5.23 -12.49
CA LYS A 188 -5.44 -6.04 -13.05
C LYS A 188 -5.22 -7.33 -12.27
N MET A 189 -5.35 -7.29 -10.95
CA MET A 189 -5.13 -8.44 -10.05
C MET A 189 -6.29 -9.43 -10.04
N ILE A 190 -7.54 -8.96 -10.17
CA ILE A 190 -8.74 -9.83 -10.18
C ILE A 190 -9.10 -10.33 -11.59
N ALA A 191 -8.52 -9.74 -12.65
CA ALA A 191 -8.76 -10.20 -14.00
C ALA A 191 -8.31 -11.68 -14.15
N PRO A 192 -9.13 -12.57 -14.73
CA PRO A 192 -8.68 -13.91 -15.02
C PRO A 192 -7.47 -13.84 -15.97
N PRO A 193 -6.50 -14.76 -15.85
CA PRO A 193 -5.36 -14.80 -16.76
C PRO A 193 -5.90 -14.84 -18.19
N ALA A 194 -5.37 -13.96 -19.05
CA ALA A 194 -5.80 -13.86 -20.45
C ALA A 194 -5.78 -15.26 -21.04
N GLN A 195 -6.94 -15.77 -21.43
CA GLN A 195 -7.04 -17.04 -22.15
C GLN A 195 -6.29 -16.82 -23.47
N VAL A 196 -5.10 -17.37 -23.59
CA VAL A 196 -4.43 -17.48 -24.87
C VAL A 196 -5.39 -18.31 -25.73
N PRO A 197 -5.96 -17.76 -26.81
CA PRO A 197 -6.86 -18.54 -27.65
C PRO A 197 -6.11 -19.80 -28.07
N PRO A 198 -6.78 -21.00 -28.08
CA PRO A 198 -6.12 -22.21 -28.51
C PRO A 198 -5.52 -21.98 -29.88
N PHE A 199 -4.24 -22.34 -30.02
CA PHE A 199 -3.52 -22.19 -31.28
C PHE A 199 -4.30 -22.98 -32.35
N ASP A 200 -4.96 -22.26 -33.27
CA ASP A 200 -5.75 -22.87 -34.34
C ASP A 200 -4.78 -23.43 -35.38
N CYS A 201 -4.43 -24.71 -35.21
CA CYS A 201 -3.61 -25.45 -36.13
C CYS A 201 -4.27 -25.64 -37.53
N SER A 202 -5.55 -25.30 -37.70
CA SER A 202 -6.24 -25.43 -38.98
C SER A 202 -5.76 -24.43 -40.04
N LYS A 203 -5.01 -23.40 -39.64
CA LYS A 203 -4.42 -22.40 -40.53
C LYS A 203 -2.95 -22.65 -40.91
N CYS A 204 -2.36 -23.75 -40.47
CA CYS A 204 -1.06 -24.19 -40.95
C CYS A 204 -1.25 -24.88 -42.29
N ASP A 205 -1.23 -24.08 -43.37
CA ASP A 205 -1.20 -24.61 -44.74
C ASP A 205 0.20 -25.20 -45.01
N MET A 206 0.33 -26.51 -44.81
CA MET A 206 1.56 -27.26 -45.03
C MET A 206 1.87 -27.48 -46.53
N SER A 207 1.11 -26.84 -47.43
CA SER A 207 1.24 -27.04 -48.90
C SER A 207 2.19 -26.06 -49.56
N LYS A 208 2.79 -25.10 -48.83
CA LYS A 208 3.80 -24.17 -49.42
C LYS A 208 5.20 -24.75 -49.23
N PRO A 209 5.95 -25.01 -50.37
CA PRO A 209 7.35 -25.41 -50.26
C PRO A 209 8.21 -24.28 -49.68
N ALA A 210 9.19 -24.67 -48.87
CA ALA A 210 10.13 -23.72 -48.25
C ALA A 210 10.84 -22.90 -49.34
N PRO A 211 11.07 -21.56 -49.15
CA PRO A 211 11.82 -20.78 -50.12
C PRO A 211 13.26 -21.31 -50.19
N THR A 212 13.70 -21.66 -51.43
CA THR A 212 15.07 -22.04 -51.70
C THR A 212 15.99 -20.82 -51.51
N GLU A 213 16.90 -20.94 -50.56
CA GLU A 213 17.99 -19.97 -50.38
C GLU A 213 18.90 -19.97 -51.63
N VAL A 214 18.84 -18.91 -52.43
CA VAL A 214 19.85 -18.62 -53.42
C VAL A 214 20.96 -17.86 -52.72
N GLY A 215 22.05 -18.54 -52.47
CA GLY A 215 23.27 -17.93 -51.88
C GLY A 215 23.92 -16.90 -52.76
N HIS A 216 24.10 -15.69 -52.26
CA HIS A 216 25.13 -14.76 -52.71
C HIS A 216 26.01 -14.37 -51.52
N HIS A 217 27.14 -15.05 -51.44
CA HIS A 217 28.28 -14.59 -50.65
C HIS A 217 28.90 -13.37 -51.31
N GLN A 218 28.71 -12.18 -50.76
CA GLN A 218 29.57 -11.03 -51.01
C GLN A 218 30.35 -10.70 -49.76
N ALA A 219 31.66 -11.00 -49.80
CA ALA A 219 32.61 -10.63 -48.78
C ALA A 219 32.84 -9.12 -48.78
N LEU A 220 32.52 -8.47 -47.64
CA LEU A 220 32.92 -7.07 -47.40
C LEU A 220 34.40 -7.01 -47.02
N ARG A 221 35.24 -6.30 -47.82
CA ARG A 221 36.61 -5.94 -47.51
C ARG A 221 36.63 -4.74 -46.58
N VAL A 222 37.38 -4.86 -45.48
CA VAL A 222 37.70 -3.75 -44.56
C VAL A 222 38.95 -3.04 -45.09
N PRO A 223 38.98 -1.69 -45.24
CA PRO A 223 40.21 -0.95 -45.54
C PRO A 223 41.04 -0.74 -44.26
N HIS A 224 42.35 -0.69 -44.46
CA HIS A 224 43.38 -0.42 -43.47
C HIS A 224 43.33 0.99 -42.90
#